data_77c469037002a3f0c53f81307a0d4d99
#
_entry.id   77c469037002a3f0c53f81307a0d4d99
#
_cell.length_a   1.000
_cell.length_b   1.000
_cell.length_c   1.000
_cell.angle_alpha   90.00
_cell.angle_beta   90.00
_cell.angle_gamma   90.00
#
_symmetry.space_group_name_H-M   'P 1'
#
loop_
_entity.id
_entity.type
_entity.pdbx_description
1 polymer ?
#
loop_
_entity_poly.entity_id
_entity_poly.type
_entity_poly.pdbx_seq_one_letter_code
_entity_poly.pdbx_strand_id
1 'polypeptide(L)'
;MTGWLALPREWLSSMGEISRFCLRVMGLVYSGRVFQFFGEALRQAGVLILGSTIVIWGLVFILGLQCGIEGAYFTRSVGAPAYAGNFAAWCDLREVIPYAFGYMMSAKVGTGIVAELGAMRISDEIDALEVMGIQPVTFLAATRLLAAWMTLPFMYLAAIGVGFVASYIAVVEQIGDTSSGGYLLIFWMFQNPPDLIFSLIKGMVMATAIVLVGCYYGYTAAGGPVGVGTATAKSMVLNIVLVHIIGMMGTLVFWGANPRAPIGG
;
A
#
# COMPACT_ATOMS: atom_id res chain seq x y z
N MET A 1 -28.86 -6.73 30.38
CA MET A 1 -29.15 -6.94 28.95
C MET A 1 -28.71 -5.74 28.07
N THR A 2 -27.69 -5.00 28.45
CA THR A 2 -27.24 -3.75 27.76
C THR A 2 -25.91 -3.89 27.01
N GLY A 3 -25.31 -5.08 26.98
CA GLY A 3 -23.98 -5.27 26.38
C GLY A 3 -23.90 -5.30 24.84
N TRP A 4 -24.94 -5.67 24.15
CA TRP A 4 -24.94 -5.84 22.68
C TRP A 4 -25.06 -4.53 21.91
N LEU A 5 -25.62 -3.49 22.51
CA LEU A 5 -25.72 -2.14 21.90
C LEU A 5 -24.52 -1.25 22.23
N ALA A 6 -23.70 -1.61 23.22
CA ALA A 6 -22.48 -0.86 23.58
C ALA A 6 -21.36 -1.10 22.58
N LEU A 7 -21.17 -2.33 22.08
CA LEU A 7 -20.14 -2.70 21.10
C LEU A 7 -20.19 -1.88 19.79
N PRO A 8 -21.36 -1.67 19.16
CA PRO A 8 -21.41 -0.83 17.94
C PRO A 8 -21.07 0.62 18.21
N ARG A 9 -21.43 1.17 19.38
CA ARG A 9 -21.19 2.56 19.74
C ARG A 9 -19.70 2.84 20.02
N GLU A 10 -19.01 1.96 20.70
CA GLU A 10 -17.57 2.04 20.94
C GLU A 10 -16.77 1.93 19.63
N TRP A 11 -17.18 1.03 18.75
CA TRP A 11 -16.59 0.88 17.43
C TRP A 11 -16.76 2.15 16.57
N LEU A 12 -17.95 2.71 16.52
CA LEU A 12 -18.26 3.94 15.80
C LEU A 12 -17.50 5.14 16.37
N SER A 13 -17.33 5.24 17.69
CA SER A 13 -16.53 6.30 18.30
C SER A 13 -15.06 6.20 17.93
N SER A 14 -14.47 5.00 17.97
CA SER A 14 -13.09 4.75 17.58
C SER A 14 -12.84 5.07 16.11
N MET A 15 -13.75 4.67 15.22
CA MET A 15 -13.66 5.01 13.79
C MET A 15 -13.75 6.53 13.56
N GLY A 16 -14.60 7.22 14.35
CA GLY A 16 -14.71 8.68 14.30
C GLY A 16 -13.44 9.40 14.78
N GLU A 17 -12.75 8.85 15.78
CA GLU A 17 -11.47 9.41 16.26
C GLU A 17 -10.35 9.22 15.21
N ILE A 18 -10.22 8.03 14.64
CA ILE A 18 -9.28 7.74 13.55
C ILE A 18 -9.52 8.71 12.40
N SER A 19 -10.78 8.84 11.95
CA SER A 19 -11.14 9.70 10.82
C SER A 19 -10.78 11.17 11.10
N ARG A 20 -11.09 11.68 12.31
CA ARG A 20 -10.72 13.05 12.71
C ARG A 20 -9.22 13.28 12.72
N PHE A 21 -8.45 12.30 13.23
CA PHE A 21 -6.99 12.37 13.21
C PHE A 21 -6.45 12.40 11.78
N CYS A 22 -6.93 11.51 10.92
CA CYS A 22 -6.54 11.43 9.51
C CYS A 22 -6.84 12.75 8.78
N LEU A 23 -8.04 13.30 8.94
CA LEU A 23 -8.42 14.59 8.34
C LEU A 23 -7.55 15.75 8.85
N ARG A 24 -7.21 15.75 10.14
CA ARG A 24 -6.29 16.74 10.72
C ARG A 24 -4.91 16.67 10.09
N VAL A 25 -4.32 15.46 9.96
CA VAL A 25 -3.00 15.27 9.35
C VAL A 25 -3.02 15.67 7.87
N MET A 26 -4.03 15.24 7.12
CA MET A 26 -4.23 15.65 5.73
C MET A 26 -4.33 17.19 5.60
N GLY A 27 -5.11 17.84 6.46
CA GLY A 27 -5.25 19.29 6.49
C GLY A 27 -3.92 20.01 6.75
N LEU A 28 -3.05 19.45 7.62
CA LEU A 28 -1.72 20.01 7.90
C LEU A 28 -0.78 19.90 6.68
N VAL A 29 -0.87 18.83 5.91
CA VAL A 29 -0.10 18.67 4.67
C VAL A 29 -0.61 19.64 3.61
N TYR A 30 -1.93 19.69 3.34
CA TYR A 30 -2.51 20.59 2.34
C TYR A 30 -2.38 22.06 2.67
N SER A 31 -2.37 22.43 3.95
CA SER A 31 -2.14 23.83 4.39
C SER A 31 -0.68 24.28 4.27
N GLY A 32 0.22 23.37 3.89
CA GLY A 32 1.64 23.66 3.73
C GLY A 32 2.42 23.79 5.05
N ARG A 33 1.79 23.63 6.21
CA ARG A 33 2.46 23.74 7.52
C ARG A 33 3.56 22.71 7.73
N VAL A 34 3.47 21.57 7.04
CA VAL A 34 4.49 20.50 7.09
C VAL A 34 5.82 20.93 6.47
N PHE A 35 5.83 21.90 5.55
CA PHE A 35 7.06 22.32 4.88
C PHE A 35 8.07 23.02 5.81
N GLN A 36 7.65 23.54 6.97
CA GLN A 36 8.58 24.02 7.99
C GLN A 36 9.48 22.91 8.54
N PHE A 37 9.07 21.64 8.41
CA PHE A 37 9.81 20.44 8.82
C PHE A 37 10.26 19.59 7.62
N PHE A 38 10.52 20.22 6.48
CA PHE A 38 10.87 19.51 5.24
C PHE A 38 12.12 18.62 5.38
N GLY A 39 13.12 19.06 6.16
CA GLY A 39 14.31 18.27 6.46
C GLY A 39 13.96 16.94 7.14
N GLU A 40 12.99 16.94 8.07
CA GLU A 40 12.51 15.71 8.71
C GLU A 40 11.74 14.83 7.72
N ALA A 41 10.93 15.42 6.84
CA ALA A 41 10.24 14.67 5.79
C ALA A 41 11.25 13.97 4.85
N LEU A 42 12.35 14.62 4.47
CA LEU A 42 13.41 14.00 3.68
C LEU A 42 14.13 12.87 4.44
N ARG A 43 14.38 13.04 5.74
CA ARG A 43 14.96 11.99 6.58
C ARG A 43 14.05 10.77 6.62
N GLN A 44 12.75 10.96 6.84
CA GLN A 44 11.74 9.89 6.84
C GLN A 44 11.62 9.22 5.46
N ALA A 45 11.73 9.99 4.37
CA ALA A 45 11.77 9.47 3.02
C ALA A 45 12.96 8.51 2.81
N GLY A 46 14.15 8.91 3.28
CA GLY A 46 15.35 8.05 3.24
C GLY A 46 15.18 6.75 4.02
N VAL A 47 14.62 6.83 5.23
CA VAL A 47 14.33 5.63 6.07
C VAL A 47 13.34 4.71 5.36
N LEU A 48 12.31 5.25 4.73
CA LEU A 48 11.31 4.50 3.98
C LEU A 48 11.93 3.74 2.80
N ILE A 49 12.73 4.42 1.99
CA ILE A 49 13.39 3.81 0.83
C ILE A 49 14.35 2.71 1.27
N LEU A 50 15.31 3.03 2.12
CA LEU A 50 16.36 2.08 2.53
C LEU A 50 15.80 0.89 3.33
N GLY A 51 14.80 1.16 4.17
CA GLY A 51 14.23 0.14 5.04
C GLY A 51 13.22 -0.79 4.38
N SER A 52 12.59 -0.41 3.25
CA SER A 52 11.41 -1.12 2.77
C SER A 52 11.49 -1.57 1.31
N THR A 53 12.31 -0.96 0.47
CA THR A 53 12.32 -1.19 -0.98
C THR A 53 12.57 -2.64 -1.35
N ILE A 54 13.64 -3.26 -0.83
CA ILE A 54 14.02 -4.64 -1.17
C ILE A 54 12.94 -5.63 -0.74
N VAL A 55 12.34 -5.42 0.42
CA VAL A 55 11.31 -6.32 0.96
C VAL A 55 10.02 -6.22 0.12
N ILE A 56 9.62 -5.00 -0.25
CA ILE A 56 8.44 -4.76 -1.11
C ILE A 56 8.66 -5.38 -2.49
N TRP A 57 9.79 -5.08 -3.13
CA TRP A 57 10.10 -5.61 -4.47
C TRP A 57 10.29 -7.12 -4.46
N GLY A 58 10.88 -7.69 -3.39
CA GLY A 58 11.02 -9.13 -3.24
C GLY A 58 9.68 -9.85 -3.21
N LEU A 59 8.71 -9.35 -2.44
CA LEU A 59 7.36 -9.94 -2.44
C LEU A 59 6.65 -9.76 -3.79
N VAL A 60 6.74 -8.57 -4.39
CA VAL A 60 6.13 -8.33 -5.71
C VAL A 60 6.75 -9.25 -6.77
N PHE A 61 8.06 -9.48 -6.70
CA PHE A 61 8.73 -10.44 -7.60
C PHE A 61 8.17 -11.86 -7.45
N ILE A 62 8.05 -12.37 -6.22
CA ILE A 62 7.49 -13.70 -5.95
C ILE A 62 6.05 -13.83 -6.44
N LEU A 63 5.22 -12.82 -6.17
CA LEU A 63 3.82 -12.84 -6.59
C LEU A 63 3.66 -12.66 -8.11
N GLY A 64 4.54 -11.89 -8.75
CA GLY A 64 4.61 -11.79 -10.21
C GLY A 64 4.98 -13.12 -10.86
N LEU A 65 5.96 -13.85 -10.30
CA LEU A 65 6.27 -15.23 -10.75
C LEU A 65 5.04 -16.13 -10.62
N GLN A 66 4.37 -16.10 -9.48
CA GLN A 66 3.19 -16.94 -9.22
C GLN A 66 2.05 -16.61 -10.19
N CYS A 67 1.74 -15.34 -10.40
CA CYS A 67 0.70 -14.92 -11.35
C CYS A 67 1.05 -15.33 -12.79
N GLY A 68 2.32 -15.23 -13.18
CA GLY A 68 2.80 -15.72 -14.48
C GLY A 68 2.59 -17.22 -14.65
N ILE A 69 2.94 -18.01 -13.64
CA ILE A 69 2.77 -19.49 -13.65
C ILE A 69 1.29 -19.85 -13.77
N GLU A 70 0.42 -19.29 -12.93
CA GLU A 70 -1.02 -19.55 -12.93
C GLU A 70 -1.65 -19.11 -14.26
N GLY A 71 -1.23 -17.95 -14.78
CA GLY A 71 -1.67 -17.45 -16.08
C GLY A 71 -1.30 -18.38 -17.24
N ALA A 72 -0.07 -18.92 -17.23
CA ALA A 72 0.37 -19.86 -18.24
C ALA A 72 -0.40 -21.19 -18.17
N TYR A 73 -0.62 -21.72 -16.97
CA TYR A 73 -1.40 -22.95 -16.81
C TYR A 73 -2.84 -22.77 -17.24
N PHE A 74 -3.47 -21.65 -16.89
CA PHE A 74 -4.82 -21.34 -17.33
C PHE A 74 -4.92 -21.24 -18.86
N THR A 75 -4.07 -20.46 -19.51
CA THR A 75 -4.10 -20.25 -20.95
C THR A 75 -3.77 -21.52 -21.72
N ARG A 76 -2.88 -22.36 -21.19
CA ARG A 76 -2.60 -23.70 -21.72
C ARG A 76 -3.83 -24.62 -21.63
N SER A 77 -4.57 -24.59 -20.52
CA SER A 77 -5.75 -25.44 -20.33
C SER A 77 -6.88 -25.16 -21.33
N VAL A 78 -6.97 -23.90 -21.79
CA VAL A 78 -7.94 -23.49 -22.83
C VAL A 78 -7.38 -23.54 -24.26
N GLY A 79 -6.17 -24.08 -24.44
CA GLY A 79 -5.55 -24.24 -25.75
C GLY A 79 -4.98 -22.95 -26.36
N ALA A 80 -4.75 -21.90 -25.56
CA ALA A 80 -4.27 -20.60 -26.00
C ALA A 80 -3.02 -20.12 -25.23
N PRO A 81 -1.91 -20.89 -25.17
CA PRO A 81 -0.75 -20.56 -24.35
C PRO A 81 -0.10 -19.23 -24.71
N ALA A 82 -0.20 -18.77 -25.97
CA ALA A 82 0.31 -17.46 -26.39
C ALA A 82 -0.31 -16.28 -25.61
N TYR A 83 -1.50 -16.46 -25.05
CA TYR A 83 -2.20 -15.40 -24.29
C TYR A 83 -1.72 -15.26 -22.84
N ALA A 84 -0.73 -16.01 -22.39
CA ALA A 84 -0.19 -15.91 -21.03
C ALA A 84 0.31 -14.49 -20.67
N GLY A 85 0.80 -13.72 -21.65
CA GLY A 85 1.18 -12.30 -21.46
C GLY A 85 0.04 -11.38 -20.99
N ASN A 86 -1.23 -11.75 -21.21
CA ASN A 86 -2.38 -11.01 -20.73
C ASN A 86 -2.47 -10.97 -19.19
N PHE A 87 -2.08 -12.07 -18.52
CA PHE A 87 -2.12 -12.12 -17.05
C PHE A 87 -1.18 -11.11 -16.42
N ALA A 88 0.03 -10.92 -16.97
CA ALA A 88 0.92 -9.86 -16.52
C ALA A 88 0.33 -8.46 -16.77
N ALA A 89 -0.28 -8.26 -17.95
CA ALA A 89 -0.86 -6.98 -18.31
C ALA A 89 -2.06 -6.58 -17.44
N TRP A 90 -2.88 -7.53 -17.03
CA TRP A 90 -4.12 -7.26 -16.30
C TRP A 90 -4.07 -7.69 -14.84
N CYS A 91 -3.78 -8.96 -14.57
CA CYS A 91 -3.80 -9.50 -13.22
C CYS A 91 -2.73 -8.84 -12.35
N ASP A 92 -1.48 -8.79 -12.82
CA ASP A 92 -0.40 -8.17 -12.07
C ASP A 92 -0.65 -6.68 -11.88
N LEU A 93 -0.92 -5.95 -12.95
CA LEU A 93 -1.05 -4.49 -12.90
C LEU A 93 -2.25 -4.02 -12.09
N ARG A 94 -3.41 -4.67 -12.26
CA ARG A 94 -4.66 -4.19 -11.68
C ARG A 94 -4.89 -4.69 -10.25
N GLU A 95 -4.40 -5.91 -9.94
CA GLU A 95 -4.73 -6.57 -8.68
C GLU A 95 -3.49 -6.99 -7.88
N VAL A 96 -2.64 -7.87 -8.42
CA VAL A 96 -1.59 -8.51 -7.63
C VAL A 96 -0.60 -7.49 -7.07
N ILE A 97 -0.08 -6.61 -7.90
CA ILE A 97 0.93 -5.62 -7.46
C ILE A 97 0.36 -4.61 -6.46
N PRO A 98 -0.83 -3.98 -6.66
CA PRO A 98 -1.42 -3.11 -5.66
C PRO A 98 -1.65 -3.78 -4.30
N TYR A 99 -2.16 -5.01 -4.29
CA TYR A 99 -2.37 -5.75 -3.04
C TYR A 99 -1.06 -6.15 -2.38
N ALA A 100 -0.09 -6.68 -3.15
CA ALA A 100 1.23 -7.01 -2.65
C ALA A 100 1.92 -5.81 -2.00
N PHE A 101 1.85 -4.66 -2.69
CA PHE A 101 2.37 -3.40 -2.18
C PHE A 101 1.67 -2.99 -0.89
N GLY A 102 0.32 -3.03 -0.85
CA GLY A 102 -0.48 -2.72 0.32
C GLY A 102 -0.15 -3.62 1.52
N TYR A 103 -0.02 -4.93 1.31
CA TYR A 103 0.34 -5.86 2.39
C TYR A 103 1.73 -5.57 2.96
N MET A 104 2.72 -5.35 2.10
CA MET A 104 4.08 -5.05 2.57
C MET A 104 4.16 -3.67 3.23
N MET A 105 3.43 -2.69 2.71
CA MET A 105 3.30 -1.39 3.37
C MET A 105 2.67 -1.54 4.76
N SER A 106 1.63 -2.35 4.91
CA SER A 106 1.01 -2.61 6.22
C SER A 106 1.97 -3.33 7.18
N ALA A 107 2.59 -4.42 6.71
CA ALA A 107 3.44 -5.27 7.53
C ALA A 107 4.78 -4.63 7.92
N LYS A 108 5.36 -3.79 7.07
CA LYS A 108 6.70 -3.20 7.29
C LYS A 108 6.61 -1.73 7.69
N VAL A 109 5.93 -0.91 6.90
CA VAL A 109 5.89 0.54 7.11
C VAL A 109 4.87 0.88 8.20
N GLY A 110 3.65 0.37 8.10
CA GLY A 110 2.59 0.62 9.07
C GLY A 110 2.98 0.20 10.49
N THR A 111 3.46 -1.03 10.65
CA THR A 111 3.93 -1.53 11.96
C THR A 111 5.16 -0.79 12.47
N GLY A 112 6.10 -0.45 11.58
CA GLY A 112 7.28 0.35 11.92
C GLY A 112 6.92 1.73 12.47
N ILE A 113 5.98 2.43 11.84
CA ILE A 113 5.47 3.73 12.30
C ILE A 113 4.83 3.59 13.69
N VAL A 114 4.01 2.55 13.91
CA VAL A 114 3.38 2.33 15.22
C VAL A 114 4.42 2.05 16.30
N ALA A 115 5.41 1.24 16.01
CA ALA A 115 6.47 0.91 16.97
C ALA A 115 7.30 2.14 17.33
N GLU A 116 7.71 2.94 16.33
CA GLU A 116 8.51 4.15 16.54
C GLU A 116 7.73 5.22 17.31
N LEU A 117 6.54 5.60 16.84
CA LEU A 117 5.71 6.61 17.51
C LEU A 117 5.22 6.13 18.88
N GLY A 118 4.90 4.83 18.99
CA GLY A 118 4.51 4.23 20.26
C GLY A 118 5.63 4.23 21.29
N ALA A 119 6.88 3.99 20.88
CA ALA A 119 8.06 4.14 21.74
C ALA A 119 8.23 5.58 22.21
N MET A 120 8.14 6.57 21.30
CA MET A 120 8.20 7.99 21.65
C MET A 120 7.05 8.41 22.58
N ARG A 121 5.87 7.79 22.45
CA ARG A 121 4.72 8.08 23.30
C ARG A 121 4.92 7.59 24.72
N ILE A 122 5.46 6.39 24.92
CA ILE A 122 5.67 5.82 26.25
C ILE A 122 6.94 6.34 26.96
N SER A 123 7.83 7.04 26.24
CA SER A 123 9.01 7.73 26.79
C SER A 123 8.80 9.23 26.97
N ASP A 124 7.54 9.73 26.86
CA ASP A 124 7.15 11.13 27.01
C ASP A 124 7.83 12.09 26.00
N GLU A 125 8.48 11.57 24.95
CA GLU A 125 9.14 12.39 23.93
C GLU A 125 8.16 13.26 23.14
N ILE A 126 6.92 12.75 22.93
CA ILE A 126 5.86 13.52 22.25
C ILE A 126 5.44 14.73 23.09
N ASP A 127 5.32 14.55 24.40
CA ASP A 127 4.95 15.62 25.32
C ASP A 127 6.10 16.64 25.47
N ALA A 128 7.36 16.16 25.40
CA ALA A 128 8.54 17.04 25.35
C ALA A 128 8.54 17.95 24.11
N LEU A 129 8.11 17.46 22.94
CA LEU A 129 7.95 18.29 21.73
C LEU A 129 6.93 19.42 21.95
N GLU A 130 5.82 19.16 22.63
CA GLU A 130 4.81 20.18 22.95
C GLU A 130 5.37 21.27 23.87
N VAL A 131 6.12 20.89 24.89
CA VAL A 131 6.78 21.84 25.80
C VAL A 131 7.78 22.73 25.06
N MET A 132 8.45 22.20 24.04
CA MET A 132 9.35 22.97 23.17
C MET A 132 8.62 23.85 22.14
N GLY A 133 7.27 23.87 22.14
CA GLY A 133 6.47 24.62 21.18
C GLY A 133 6.36 24.04 19.80
N ILE A 134 6.80 22.78 19.61
CA ILE A 134 6.68 22.06 18.36
C ILE A 134 5.32 21.34 18.33
N GLN A 135 4.55 21.47 17.25
CA GLN A 135 3.30 20.72 17.09
C GLN A 135 3.60 19.26 16.76
N PRO A 136 3.40 18.27 17.67
CA PRO A 136 3.84 16.89 17.46
C PRO A 136 3.14 16.23 16.26
N VAL A 137 1.86 16.48 16.06
CA VAL A 137 1.11 15.90 14.93
C VAL A 137 1.69 16.37 13.59
N THR A 138 2.12 17.64 13.50
CA THR A 138 2.74 18.16 12.28
C THR A 138 4.12 17.57 12.08
N PHE A 139 4.92 17.53 13.15
CA PHE A 139 6.30 17.06 13.10
C PHE A 139 6.40 15.55 12.90
N LEU A 140 5.52 14.74 13.52
CA LEU A 140 5.61 13.28 13.49
C LEU A 140 4.73 12.64 12.41
N ALA A 141 3.46 13.05 12.29
CA ALA A 141 2.52 12.39 11.39
C ALA A 141 2.51 13.03 9.99
N ALA A 142 2.45 14.39 9.91
CA ALA A 142 2.36 15.02 8.60
C ALA A 142 3.67 14.89 7.80
N THR A 143 4.85 14.90 8.45
CA THR A 143 6.14 14.66 7.78
C THR A 143 6.24 13.25 7.22
N ARG A 144 5.75 12.22 7.94
CA ARG A 144 5.71 10.84 7.44
C ARG A 144 4.77 10.68 6.25
N LEU A 145 3.63 11.35 6.27
CA LEU A 145 2.71 11.34 5.14
C LEU A 145 3.32 12.03 3.92
N LEU A 146 3.98 13.18 4.12
CA LEU A 146 4.67 13.88 3.03
C LEU A 146 5.82 13.03 2.47
N ALA A 147 6.63 12.41 3.33
CA ALA A 147 7.69 11.48 2.93
C ALA A 147 7.15 10.33 2.09
N ALA A 148 6.03 9.73 2.51
CA ALA A 148 5.36 8.67 1.77
C ALA A 148 4.92 9.15 0.38
N TRP A 149 4.28 10.31 0.26
CA TRP A 149 3.85 10.84 -1.03
C TRP A 149 5.00 11.21 -1.97
N MET A 150 6.16 11.55 -1.43
CA MET A 150 7.35 11.84 -2.23
C MET A 150 8.03 10.57 -2.74
N THR A 151 8.01 9.48 -2.00
CA THR A 151 8.82 8.28 -2.31
C THR A 151 8.03 7.12 -2.90
N LEU A 152 6.82 6.88 -2.37
CA LEU A 152 6.05 5.69 -2.72
C LEU A 152 5.59 5.62 -4.19
N PRO A 153 5.29 6.72 -4.90
CA PRO A 153 4.99 6.65 -6.33
C PRO A 153 6.11 6.00 -7.13
N PHE A 154 7.36 6.40 -6.85
CA PHE A 154 8.53 5.85 -7.54
C PHE A 154 8.81 4.40 -7.15
N MET A 155 8.70 4.08 -5.86
CA MET A 155 8.84 2.70 -5.37
C MET A 155 7.78 1.78 -5.97
N TYR A 156 6.55 2.27 -6.12
CA TYR A 156 5.44 1.52 -6.72
C TYR A 156 5.61 1.30 -8.21
N LEU A 157 6.01 2.32 -8.97
CA LEU A 157 6.28 2.19 -10.40
C LEU A 157 7.43 1.19 -10.67
N ALA A 158 8.49 1.24 -9.86
CA ALA A 158 9.55 0.25 -9.94
C ALA A 158 9.07 -1.15 -9.57
N ALA A 159 8.18 -1.29 -8.57
CA ALA A 159 7.57 -2.56 -8.20
C ALA A 159 6.74 -3.16 -9.35
N ILE A 160 6.01 -2.34 -10.12
CA ILE A 160 5.30 -2.79 -11.33
C ILE A 160 6.30 -3.41 -12.33
N GLY A 161 7.42 -2.72 -12.59
CA GLY A 161 8.47 -3.25 -13.46
C GLY A 161 9.03 -4.59 -12.98
N VAL A 162 9.27 -4.72 -11.67
CA VAL A 162 9.74 -5.97 -11.04
C VAL A 162 8.73 -7.09 -11.21
N GLY A 163 7.43 -6.83 -11.01
CA GLY A 163 6.36 -7.82 -11.21
C GLY A 163 6.26 -8.29 -12.65
N PHE A 164 6.33 -7.37 -13.61
CA PHE A 164 6.30 -7.71 -15.04
C PHE A 164 7.50 -8.56 -15.48
N VAL A 165 8.69 -8.22 -15.00
CA VAL A 165 9.90 -9.02 -15.26
C VAL A 165 9.76 -10.42 -14.65
N ALA A 166 9.23 -10.53 -13.44
CA ALA A 166 9.00 -11.81 -12.79
C ALA A 166 8.02 -12.67 -13.58
N SER A 167 6.89 -12.10 -13.99
CA SER A 167 5.87 -12.79 -14.81
C SER A 167 6.46 -13.28 -16.16
N TYR A 168 7.27 -12.43 -16.81
CA TYR A 168 7.99 -12.82 -18.03
C TYR A 168 8.92 -14.01 -17.81
N ILE A 169 9.75 -13.98 -16.76
CA ILE A 169 10.67 -15.07 -16.42
C ILE A 169 9.88 -16.36 -16.19
N ALA A 170 8.77 -16.30 -15.46
CA ALA A 170 7.95 -17.47 -15.18
C ALA A 170 7.39 -18.10 -16.45
N VAL A 171 6.83 -17.31 -17.34
CA VAL A 171 6.13 -17.81 -18.54
C VAL A 171 7.11 -18.24 -19.64
N VAL A 172 8.12 -17.42 -19.92
CA VAL A 172 9.01 -17.62 -21.07
C VAL A 172 10.18 -18.53 -20.73
N GLU A 173 10.85 -18.27 -19.60
CA GLU A 173 12.10 -18.98 -19.28
C GLU A 173 11.84 -20.25 -18.47
N GLN A 174 10.87 -20.23 -17.54
CA GLN A 174 10.63 -21.37 -16.65
C GLN A 174 9.67 -22.39 -17.28
N ILE A 175 8.53 -21.94 -17.82
CA ILE A 175 7.52 -22.85 -18.42
C ILE A 175 7.85 -23.14 -19.88
N GLY A 176 8.24 -22.12 -20.66
CA GLY A 176 8.72 -22.27 -22.03
C GLY A 176 7.65 -22.60 -23.08
N ASP A 177 6.37 -22.57 -22.73
CA ASP A 177 5.25 -22.88 -23.65
C ASP A 177 4.97 -21.72 -24.64
N THR A 178 5.53 -20.56 -24.40
CA THR A 178 5.30 -19.34 -25.20
C THR A 178 6.64 -18.70 -25.56
N SER A 179 6.83 -18.36 -26.83
CA SER A 179 8.03 -17.63 -27.24
C SER A 179 8.06 -16.22 -26.66
N SER A 180 9.27 -15.68 -26.43
CA SER A 180 9.47 -14.30 -25.97
C SER A 180 8.69 -13.28 -26.81
N GLY A 181 8.75 -13.40 -28.17
CA GLY A 181 8.01 -12.50 -29.06
C GLY A 181 6.49 -12.63 -28.92
N GLY A 182 5.99 -13.86 -28.78
CA GLY A 182 4.56 -14.11 -28.55
C GLY A 182 4.06 -13.53 -27.25
N TYR A 183 4.81 -13.74 -26.16
CA TYR A 183 4.49 -13.16 -24.86
C TYR A 183 4.45 -11.61 -24.90
N LEU A 184 5.51 -10.99 -25.43
CA LEU A 184 5.61 -9.52 -25.49
C LEU A 184 4.54 -8.90 -26.39
N LEU A 185 4.20 -9.55 -27.52
CA LEU A 185 3.14 -9.09 -28.41
C LEU A 185 1.80 -8.99 -27.66
N ILE A 186 1.41 -10.07 -26.98
CA ILE A 186 0.16 -10.12 -26.21
C ILE A 186 0.23 -9.16 -25.02
N PHE A 187 1.33 -9.15 -24.27
CA PHE A 187 1.53 -8.25 -23.14
C PHE A 187 1.27 -6.78 -23.56
N TRP A 188 1.92 -6.30 -24.64
CA TRP A 188 1.76 -4.92 -25.07
C TRP A 188 0.40 -4.65 -25.70
N MET A 189 -0.23 -5.64 -26.35
CA MET A 189 -1.57 -5.51 -26.90
C MET A 189 -2.63 -5.28 -25.79
N PHE A 190 -2.41 -5.85 -24.61
CA PHE A 190 -3.32 -5.73 -23.46
C PHE A 190 -2.94 -4.60 -22.51
N GLN A 191 -1.83 -3.89 -22.74
CA GLN A 191 -1.47 -2.72 -21.93
C GLN A 191 -2.29 -1.49 -22.36
N ASN A 192 -2.92 -0.86 -21.38
CA ASN A 192 -3.59 0.42 -21.55
C ASN A 192 -2.92 1.47 -20.66
N PRO A 193 -2.42 2.61 -21.21
CA PRO A 193 -1.78 3.65 -20.40
C PRO A 193 -2.61 4.13 -19.19
N PRO A 194 -3.95 4.31 -19.29
CA PRO A 194 -4.77 4.65 -18.14
C PRO A 194 -4.73 3.63 -17.01
N ASP A 195 -4.53 2.35 -17.29
CA ASP A 195 -4.50 1.30 -16.27
C ASP A 195 -3.30 1.44 -15.33
N LEU A 196 -2.17 1.91 -15.84
CA LEU A 196 -1.00 2.25 -15.02
C LEU A 196 -1.32 3.35 -14.01
N ILE A 197 -2.02 4.40 -14.48
CA ILE A 197 -2.43 5.53 -13.62
C ILE A 197 -3.43 5.06 -12.56
N PHE A 198 -4.42 4.26 -12.95
CA PHE A 198 -5.42 3.73 -12.02
C PHE A 198 -4.80 2.79 -10.97
N SER A 199 -3.87 1.93 -11.39
CA SER A 199 -3.10 1.08 -10.49
C SER A 199 -2.28 1.91 -9.51
N LEU A 200 -1.59 2.96 -9.99
CA LEU A 200 -0.83 3.88 -9.15
C LEU A 200 -1.73 4.59 -8.13
N ILE A 201 -2.88 5.12 -8.56
CA ILE A 201 -3.84 5.78 -7.66
C ILE A 201 -4.31 4.78 -6.59
N LYS A 202 -4.68 3.56 -6.99
CA LYS A 202 -5.11 2.50 -6.08
C LYS A 202 -4.04 2.20 -5.03
N GLY A 203 -2.79 1.99 -5.45
CA GLY A 203 -1.65 1.77 -4.55
C GLY A 203 -1.37 2.95 -3.63
N MET A 204 -1.45 4.18 -4.12
CA MET A 204 -1.21 5.39 -3.33
C MET A 204 -2.30 5.66 -2.29
N VAL A 205 -3.57 5.37 -2.61
CA VAL A 205 -4.67 5.46 -1.63
C VAL A 205 -4.49 4.44 -0.51
N MET A 206 -4.14 3.19 -0.85
CA MET A 206 -3.81 2.17 0.15
C MET A 206 -2.65 2.61 1.06
N ALA A 207 -1.56 3.07 0.48
CA ALA A 207 -0.38 3.51 1.22
C ALA A 207 -0.68 4.70 2.13
N THR A 208 -1.46 5.68 1.64
CA THR A 208 -1.90 6.84 2.44
C THR A 208 -2.71 6.40 3.66
N ALA A 209 -3.67 5.49 3.47
CA ALA A 209 -4.47 4.94 4.56
C ALA A 209 -3.59 4.23 5.61
N ILE A 210 -2.64 3.39 5.16
CA ILE A 210 -1.73 2.64 6.03
C ILE A 210 -0.86 3.58 6.88
N VAL A 211 -0.27 4.61 6.27
CA VAL A 211 0.55 5.59 6.99
C VAL A 211 -0.26 6.34 8.02
N LEU A 212 -1.46 6.81 7.67
CA LEU A 212 -2.34 7.55 8.58
C LEU A 212 -2.81 6.69 9.76
N VAL A 213 -3.22 5.46 9.51
CA VAL A 213 -3.62 4.50 10.55
C VAL A 213 -2.43 4.16 11.45
N GLY A 214 -1.26 3.92 10.86
CA GLY A 214 -0.03 3.69 11.63
C GLY A 214 0.32 4.87 12.53
N CYS A 215 0.23 6.10 12.01
CA CYS A 215 0.45 7.30 12.81
C CYS A 215 -0.57 7.45 13.94
N TYR A 216 -1.85 7.15 13.70
CA TYR A 216 -2.89 7.22 14.73
C TYR A 216 -2.61 6.25 15.89
N TYR A 217 -2.41 4.96 15.57
CA TYR A 217 -2.18 3.94 16.58
C TYR A 217 -0.87 4.14 17.34
N GLY A 218 0.17 4.60 16.68
CA GLY A 218 1.44 4.92 17.32
C GLY A 218 1.33 6.14 18.24
N TYR A 219 0.71 7.21 17.76
CA TYR A 219 0.55 8.45 18.51
C TYR A 219 -0.34 8.29 19.77
N THR A 220 -1.33 7.41 19.71
CA THR A 220 -2.30 7.13 20.79
C THR A 220 -1.96 5.89 21.62
N ALA A 221 -0.78 5.28 21.39
CA ALA A 221 -0.36 4.10 22.14
C ALA A 221 -0.25 4.41 23.65
N ALA A 222 -0.75 3.47 24.46
CA ALA A 222 -0.72 3.58 25.91
C ALA A 222 -0.55 2.20 26.55
N GLY A 223 -0.10 2.16 27.81
CA GLY A 223 0.08 0.91 28.55
C GLY A 223 1.49 0.29 28.40
N GLY A 224 2.49 1.13 28.15
CA GLY A 224 3.88 0.71 28.06
C GLY A 224 4.20 -0.16 26.84
N PRO A 225 5.31 -0.93 26.84
CA PRO A 225 5.73 -1.73 25.68
C PRO A 225 4.69 -2.75 25.21
N VAL A 226 3.94 -3.36 26.13
CA VAL A 226 2.86 -4.29 25.80
C VAL A 226 1.71 -3.57 25.07
N GLY A 227 1.40 -2.35 25.48
CA GLY A 227 0.40 -1.50 24.82
C GLY A 227 0.80 -1.13 23.40
N VAL A 228 2.09 -0.82 23.16
CA VAL A 228 2.62 -0.57 21.81
C VAL A 228 2.48 -1.80 20.93
N GLY A 229 2.81 -2.99 21.44
CA GLY A 229 2.60 -4.25 20.72
C GLY A 229 1.14 -4.48 20.34
N THR A 230 0.22 -4.20 21.27
CA THR A 230 -1.24 -4.31 21.05
C THR A 230 -1.71 -3.30 19.99
N ALA A 231 -1.23 -2.04 20.05
CA ALA A 231 -1.54 -1.00 19.06
C ALA A 231 -1.05 -1.41 17.67
N THR A 232 0.16 -1.99 17.59
CA THR A 232 0.74 -2.51 16.34
C THR A 232 -0.15 -3.59 15.72
N ALA A 233 -0.59 -4.57 16.52
CA ALA A 233 -1.47 -5.63 16.04
C ALA A 233 -2.83 -5.06 15.54
N LYS A 234 -3.45 -4.16 16.28
CA LYS A 234 -4.71 -3.50 15.87
C LYS A 234 -4.55 -2.70 14.58
N SER A 235 -3.46 -1.94 14.45
CA SER A 235 -3.14 -1.19 13.25
C SER A 235 -2.99 -2.10 12.04
N MET A 236 -2.26 -3.20 12.18
CA MET A 236 -2.04 -4.16 11.10
C MET A 236 -3.36 -4.78 10.62
N VAL A 237 -4.22 -5.24 11.54
CA VAL A 237 -5.53 -5.81 11.19
C VAL A 237 -6.39 -4.79 10.44
N LEU A 238 -6.48 -3.55 10.95
CA LEU A 238 -7.26 -2.50 10.28
C LEU A 238 -6.69 -2.18 8.90
N ASN A 239 -5.37 -2.09 8.76
CA ASN A 239 -4.71 -1.83 7.49
C ASN A 239 -5.01 -2.93 6.45
N ILE A 240 -4.95 -4.22 6.84
CA ILE A 240 -5.28 -5.33 5.95
C ILE A 240 -6.74 -5.22 5.47
N VAL A 241 -7.69 -4.92 6.36
CA VAL A 241 -9.10 -4.72 6.00
C VAL A 241 -9.26 -3.55 5.03
N LEU A 242 -8.59 -2.41 5.31
CA LEU A 242 -8.63 -1.24 4.44
C LEU A 242 -8.03 -1.51 3.06
N VAL A 243 -6.93 -2.27 2.98
CA VAL A 243 -6.32 -2.68 1.70
C VAL A 243 -7.33 -3.44 0.84
N HIS A 244 -8.11 -4.38 1.43
CA HIS A 244 -9.13 -5.11 0.68
C HIS A 244 -10.30 -4.21 0.26
N ILE A 245 -10.80 -3.34 1.15
CA ILE A 245 -11.90 -2.43 0.83
C ILE A 245 -11.48 -1.47 -0.28
N ILE A 246 -10.31 -0.82 -0.14
CA ILE A 246 -9.79 0.13 -1.14
C ILE A 246 -9.51 -0.60 -2.45
N GLY A 247 -8.94 -1.81 -2.38
CA GLY A 247 -8.65 -2.63 -3.54
C GLY A 247 -9.91 -2.98 -4.32
N MET A 248 -10.92 -3.52 -3.66
CA MET A 248 -12.20 -3.87 -4.27
C MET A 248 -12.90 -2.63 -4.85
N MET A 249 -13.00 -1.56 -4.06
CA MET A 249 -13.64 -0.32 -4.53
C MET A 249 -12.89 0.29 -5.71
N GLY A 250 -11.56 0.30 -5.68
CA GLY A 250 -10.74 0.79 -6.78
C GLY A 250 -10.98 -0.02 -8.06
N THR A 251 -11.06 -1.34 -7.97
CA THR A 251 -11.36 -2.21 -9.11
C THR A 251 -12.74 -1.90 -9.68
N LEU A 252 -13.77 -1.78 -8.85
CA LEU A 252 -15.12 -1.44 -9.29
C LEU A 252 -15.19 -0.05 -9.93
N VAL A 253 -14.53 0.94 -9.37
CA VAL A 253 -14.57 2.32 -9.88
C VAL A 253 -13.83 2.46 -11.20
N PHE A 254 -12.64 1.83 -11.33
CA PHE A 254 -11.79 2.04 -12.49
C PHE A 254 -12.09 1.09 -13.64
N TRP A 255 -12.54 -0.14 -13.36
CA TRP A 255 -12.74 -1.19 -14.36
C TRP A 255 -14.12 -1.85 -14.35
N GLY A 256 -14.97 -1.58 -13.34
CA GLY A 256 -16.25 -2.27 -13.18
C GLY A 256 -17.24 -2.02 -14.33
N ALA A 257 -17.24 -0.82 -14.91
CA ALA A 257 -18.14 -0.49 -16.02
C ALA A 257 -17.57 -0.83 -17.41
N ASN A 258 -16.25 -0.81 -17.55
CA ASN A 258 -15.56 -1.11 -18.82
C ASN A 258 -14.20 -1.76 -18.51
N PRO A 259 -14.05 -3.07 -18.75
CA PRO A 259 -12.81 -3.78 -18.49
C PRO A 259 -11.68 -3.41 -19.45
N ARG A 260 -11.96 -2.61 -20.51
CA ARG A 260 -10.99 -2.17 -21.53
C ARG A 260 -10.23 -3.33 -22.18
N ALA A 261 -10.97 -4.40 -22.47
CA ALA A 261 -10.41 -5.53 -23.21
C ALA A 261 -10.19 -5.11 -24.68
N PRO A 262 -9.04 -5.42 -25.28
CA PRO A 262 -8.79 -5.16 -26.69
C PRO A 262 -9.60 -6.07 -27.61
N ILE A 263 -10.27 -7.07 -27.04
CA ILE A 263 -11.08 -8.07 -27.75
C ILE A 263 -12.50 -8.02 -27.15
N GLY A 264 -13.50 -7.75 -27.94
CA GLY A 264 -14.92 -7.82 -27.55
C GLY A 264 -15.49 -6.56 -26.90
N GLY A 265 -14.92 -5.39 -27.16
CA GLY A 265 -15.47 -4.08 -26.81
C GLY A 265 -16.29 -3.48 -27.97
#